data_d8d26688d227a039128e8d98b08fd4b0
#
_entry.id   d8d26688d227a039128e8d98b08fd4b0
#
_cell.length_a   1.000
_cell.length_b   1.000
_cell.length_c   1.000
_cell.angle_alpha   90.00
_cell.angle_beta   90.00
_cell.angle_gamma   90.00
#
_symmetry.space_group_name_H-M   'P 1'
#
loop_
_entity.id
_entity.type
_entity.pdbx_description
1 polymer ?
#
loop_
_entity_poly.entity_id
_entity_poly.type
_entity_poly.pdbx_seq_one_letter_code
_entity_poly.pdbx_strand_id
1 'polypeptide(L)'
;MQIVSSYGIEMKKKNIPLRATLDIFRQAVSYLIPVYAETWEELSEIRNPQKRFNAAEHLVHETKKNHARFAFDRHFPKMPSYLRRAAIQHALGAVSSYQTRFGLWEKGELKGKPKLVCENHAMPVFYRDVMYKEAEYGEDVAYLKLFDGREWKWFQVKLLHTDMEYLRKKWSGKKASAPTLEKKHHTYFLRFSYTEEVSLSKTAVKEQVICSVDLGINTDAVCSIMRVDGTILGRKFINFTSDKDHLYHVLGRIRRFQREHSSRQVQSRWNYAKRLNMELSRKIAAAITKCAIEYQADVIVFEYLETQGKLSGKKKQKLHLWRKRDIQKLCEHQAHRNGIRVSRVSAQNTSRLACDGSGAVVRNPENHSLCTFQTGKQYNCDLSASYNIGARYFIRELLKPLPETERSSLEAKVPAVKRRTSCVYADLRKLYAELKAA
;
A
#
# COMPACT_ATOMS: atom_id res chain seq x y z
N MET A 1 -16.74 -1.34 -4.78
CA MET A 1 -15.77 -0.61 -3.93
C MET A 1 -15.02 0.38 -4.81
N GLN A 2 -14.59 1.53 -4.24
CA GLN A 2 -13.78 2.48 -4.99
C GLN A 2 -12.29 2.18 -4.79
N ILE A 3 -11.55 2.18 -5.90
CA ILE A 3 -10.10 2.02 -5.91
C ILE A 3 -9.49 3.26 -6.54
N VAL A 4 -8.47 3.82 -5.88
CA VAL A 4 -7.74 4.96 -6.40
C VAL A 4 -6.35 4.51 -6.84
N SER A 5 -6.05 4.71 -8.11
CA SER A 5 -4.73 4.49 -8.69
C SER A 5 -4.10 5.82 -9.06
N SER A 6 -2.83 6.02 -8.79
CA SER A 6 -2.15 7.27 -9.15
C SER A 6 -0.91 7.02 -10.00
N TYR A 7 -0.69 7.89 -10.98
CA TYR A 7 0.46 7.88 -11.86
C TYR A 7 1.11 9.26 -11.94
N GLY A 8 2.42 9.34 -11.82
CA GLY A 8 3.18 10.58 -11.95
C GLY A 8 3.86 10.68 -13.29
N ILE A 9 3.55 11.72 -14.04
CA ILE A 9 4.18 12.06 -15.32
C ILE A 9 5.39 12.94 -15.06
N GLU A 10 6.56 12.56 -15.55
CA GLU A 10 7.77 13.36 -15.43
C GLU A 10 7.68 14.63 -16.29
N MET A 11 8.05 15.76 -15.70
CA MET A 11 8.14 17.05 -16.37
C MET A 11 9.57 17.33 -16.79
N LYS A 12 9.78 17.66 -18.06
CA LYS A 12 11.08 18.11 -18.57
C LYS A 12 11.35 19.54 -18.10
N LYS A 13 12.39 19.72 -17.33
CA LYS A 13 12.81 21.04 -16.82
C LYS A 13 13.53 21.85 -17.90
N LYS A 14 13.00 23.00 -18.30
CA LYS A 14 13.80 24.12 -18.80
C LYS A 14 13.12 25.41 -18.37
N ASN A 15 13.79 26.22 -17.53
CA ASN A 15 13.41 27.58 -17.12
C ASN A 15 11.97 27.75 -16.56
N ILE A 16 11.46 26.75 -15.84
CA ILE A 16 10.10 26.75 -15.29
C ILE A 16 10.17 26.91 -13.77
N PRO A 17 9.41 27.86 -13.16
CA PRO A 17 9.51 28.19 -11.73
C PRO A 17 8.78 27.20 -10.82
N LEU A 18 8.93 25.88 -11.06
CA LEU A 18 8.29 24.82 -10.26
C LEU A 18 8.73 24.86 -8.78
N ARG A 19 10.00 25.23 -8.54
CA ARG A 19 10.52 25.34 -7.18
C ARG A 19 9.86 26.49 -6.41
N ALA A 20 9.80 27.68 -7.01
CA ALA A 20 9.19 28.85 -6.39
C ALA A 20 7.72 28.60 -6.06
N THR A 21 6.96 27.96 -6.96
CA THR A 21 5.58 27.57 -6.75
C THR A 21 5.42 26.58 -5.58
N LEU A 22 6.32 25.59 -5.48
CA LEU A 22 6.28 24.62 -4.40
C LEU A 22 6.65 25.25 -3.05
N ASP A 23 7.67 26.13 -3.05
CA ASP A 23 8.16 26.78 -1.84
C ASP A 23 7.11 27.76 -1.28
N ILE A 24 6.47 28.60 -2.12
CA ILE A 24 5.42 29.52 -1.65
C ILE A 24 4.18 28.75 -1.14
N PHE A 25 3.81 27.65 -1.76
CA PHE A 25 2.71 26.83 -1.26
C PHE A 25 3.03 26.23 0.12
N ARG A 26 4.25 25.72 0.32
CA ARG A 26 4.69 25.19 1.61
C ARG A 26 4.76 26.26 2.68
N GLN A 27 5.24 27.45 2.34
CA GLN A 27 5.23 28.61 3.25
C GLN A 27 3.80 28.96 3.67
N ALA A 28 2.85 28.96 2.73
CA ALA A 28 1.44 29.18 3.02
C ALA A 28 0.86 28.14 4.00
N VAL A 29 1.15 26.85 3.76
CA VAL A 29 0.72 25.78 4.68
C VAL A 29 1.39 25.92 6.05
N SER A 30 2.69 26.23 6.10
CA SER A 30 3.43 26.45 7.37
C SER A 30 2.90 27.64 8.16
N TYR A 31 2.46 28.70 7.49
CA TYR A 31 1.80 29.85 8.11
C TYR A 31 0.43 29.47 8.71
N LEU A 32 -0.36 28.67 8.00
CA LEU A 32 -1.71 28.28 8.41
C LEU A 32 -1.76 27.27 9.55
N ILE A 33 -0.75 26.41 9.70
CA ILE A 33 -0.73 25.39 10.76
C ILE A 33 -0.84 26.01 12.18
N PRO A 34 -0.01 26.97 12.59
CA PRO A 34 -0.16 27.59 13.90
C PRO A 34 -1.47 28.37 14.05
N VAL A 35 -1.96 29.04 12.99
CA VAL A 35 -3.25 29.73 12.99
C VAL A 35 -4.38 28.76 13.35
N TYR A 36 -4.46 27.62 12.70
CA TYR A 36 -5.50 26.64 12.97
C TYR A 36 -5.26 25.82 14.25
N ALA A 37 -4.04 25.77 14.74
CA ALA A 37 -3.77 25.18 16.05
C ALA A 37 -4.31 26.08 17.18
N GLU A 38 -4.14 27.40 17.05
CA GLU A 38 -4.68 28.41 17.98
C GLU A 38 -6.22 28.41 18.00
N THR A 39 -6.85 28.30 16.84
CA THR A 39 -8.31 28.36 16.67
C THR A 39 -8.98 26.98 16.62
N TRP A 40 -8.27 25.92 17.01
CA TRP A 40 -8.77 24.55 16.85
C TRP A 40 -10.01 24.26 17.68
N GLU A 41 -10.12 24.77 18.89
CA GLU A 41 -11.30 24.59 19.74
C GLU A 41 -12.55 25.08 19.03
N GLU A 42 -12.54 26.32 18.53
CA GLU A 42 -13.65 26.92 17.77
C GLU A 42 -14.00 26.08 16.51
N LEU A 43 -12.98 25.64 15.77
CA LEU A 43 -13.17 24.91 14.52
C LEU A 43 -13.63 23.46 14.75
N SER A 44 -13.20 22.81 15.83
CA SER A 44 -13.53 21.41 16.11
C SER A 44 -15.00 21.20 16.50
N GLU A 45 -15.66 22.21 17.09
CA GLU A 45 -17.10 22.20 17.42
C GLU A 45 -17.98 22.08 16.18
N ILE A 46 -17.50 22.56 15.02
CA ILE A 46 -18.22 22.50 13.77
C ILE A 46 -18.15 21.09 13.19
N ARG A 47 -19.17 20.26 13.41
CA ARG A 47 -19.20 18.85 12.98
C ARG A 47 -19.17 18.68 11.46
N ASN A 48 -19.83 19.57 10.71
CA ASN A 48 -19.87 19.49 9.25
C ASN A 48 -18.52 19.92 8.64
N PRO A 49 -17.82 19.04 7.89
CA PRO A 49 -16.49 19.34 7.34
C PRO A 49 -16.46 20.56 6.40
N GLN A 50 -17.51 20.75 5.59
CA GLN A 50 -17.59 21.88 4.67
C GLN A 50 -17.80 23.21 5.42
N LYS A 51 -18.65 23.22 6.44
CA LYS A 51 -18.85 24.42 7.28
C LYS A 51 -17.57 24.76 8.05
N ARG A 52 -16.88 23.74 8.59
CA ARG A 52 -15.58 23.91 9.25
C ARG A 52 -14.54 24.51 8.30
N PHE A 53 -14.47 24.00 7.09
CA PHE A 53 -13.56 24.52 6.07
C PHE A 53 -13.88 25.98 5.72
N ASN A 54 -15.15 26.33 5.54
CA ASN A 54 -15.58 27.70 5.27
C ASN A 54 -15.24 28.64 6.44
N ALA A 55 -15.48 28.22 7.69
CA ALA A 55 -15.08 28.96 8.86
C ALA A 55 -13.57 29.20 8.90
N ALA A 56 -12.77 28.19 8.64
CA ALA A 56 -11.32 28.33 8.56
C ALA A 56 -10.86 29.27 7.43
N GLU A 57 -11.53 29.26 6.28
CA GLU A 57 -11.27 30.22 5.19
C GLU A 57 -11.60 31.64 5.60
N HIS A 58 -12.72 31.86 6.33
CA HIS A 58 -13.12 33.19 6.84
C HIS A 58 -12.10 33.80 7.81
N LEU A 59 -11.40 32.99 8.60
CA LEU A 59 -10.36 33.47 9.52
C LEU A 59 -9.15 34.10 8.80
N VAL A 60 -8.89 33.75 7.55
CA VAL A 60 -7.63 34.07 6.85
C VAL A 60 -7.83 34.79 5.52
N HIS A 61 -9.05 34.82 4.97
CA HIS A 61 -9.34 35.44 3.68
C HIS A 61 -10.12 36.75 3.83
N GLU A 62 -9.48 37.84 3.44
CA GLU A 62 -10.05 39.17 3.42
C GLU A 62 -10.97 39.35 2.22
N THR A 63 -12.18 39.85 2.45
CA THR A 63 -13.13 40.22 1.40
C THR A 63 -13.88 41.49 1.80
N LYS A 64 -14.60 42.11 0.87
CA LYS A 64 -15.43 43.29 1.18
C LYS A 64 -16.47 43.04 2.28
N LYS A 65 -16.86 41.79 2.50
CA LYS A 65 -17.88 41.37 3.49
C LYS A 65 -17.29 40.62 4.68
N ASN A 66 -16.00 40.28 4.67
CA ASN A 66 -15.34 39.51 5.71
C ASN A 66 -13.99 40.13 6.05
N HIS A 67 -13.84 40.58 7.28
CA HIS A 67 -12.55 41.00 7.82
C HIS A 67 -11.83 39.79 8.41
N ALA A 68 -10.71 39.45 7.82
CA ALA A 68 -9.92 38.29 8.24
C ALA A 68 -9.25 38.56 9.59
N ARG A 69 -9.32 37.62 10.52
CA ARG A 69 -8.63 37.68 11.83
C ARG A 69 -7.12 37.61 11.68
N PHE A 70 -6.63 36.89 10.65
CA PHE A 70 -5.22 36.66 10.38
C PHE A 70 -4.84 37.18 8.99
N ALA A 71 -3.71 37.85 8.87
CA ALA A 71 -3.29 38.59 7.69
C ALA A 71 -2.68 37.71 6.59
N PHE A 72 -3.28 36.55 6.28
CA PHE A 72 -2.76 35.61 5.27
C PHE A 72 -2.62 36.27 3.88
N ASP A 73 -3.65 36.99 3.42
CA ASP A 73 -3.65 37.61 2.08
C ASP A 73 -2.59 38.71 1.93
N ARG A 74 -2.11 39.30 3.04
CA ARG A 74 -0.97 40.24 3.04
C ARG A 74 0.37 39.53 2.87
N HIS A 75 0.51 38.35 3.47
CA HIS A 75 1.71 37.53 3.35
C HIS A 75 1.81 36.81 2.00
N PHE A 76 0.67 36.43 1.42
CA PHE A 76 0.56 35.68 0.17
C PHE A 76 -0.32 36.39 -0.85
N PRO A 77 0.09 37.59 -1.32
CA PRO A 77 -0.74 38.43 -2.19
C PRO A 77 -1.00 37.73 -3.53
N LYS A 78 -2.24 37.88 -4.04
CA LYS A 78 -2.67 37.31 -5.33
C LYS A 78 -2.55 35.79 -5.43
N MET A 79 -2.45 35.06 -4.32
CA MET A 79 -2.46 33.61 -4.38
C MET A 79 -3.78 33.12 -4.99
N PRO A 80 -3.74 32.22 -6.01
CA PRO A 80 -4.95 31.67 -6.61
C PRO A 80 -5.88 31.04 -5.55
N SER A 81 -7.18 31.33 -5.63
CA SER A 81 -8.16 30.91 -4.61
C SER A 81 -8.15 29.41 -4.34
N TYR A 82 -8.07 28.57 -5.39
CA TYR A 82 -8.01 27.12 -5.21
C TYR A 82 -6.69 26.65 -4.57
N LEU A 83 -5.58 27.36 -4.79
CA LEU A 83 -4.31 27.04 -4.15
C LEU A 83 -4.34 27.41 -2.67
N ARG A 84 -4.90 28.59 -2.33
CA ARG A 84 -5.18 28.98 -0.95
C ARG A 84 -6.04 27.94 -0.25
N ARG A 85 -7.15 27.54 -0.88
CA ARG A 85 -8.05 26.52 -0.33
C ARG A 85 -7.37 25.17 -0.13
N ALA A 86 -6.48 24.76 -1.05
CA ALA A 86 -5.67 23.56 -0.88
C ALA A 86 -4.70 23.70 0.30
N ALA A 87 -4.08 24.87 0.51
CA ALA A 87 -3.21 25.11 1.66
C ALA A 87 -3.98 25.06 2.99
N ILE A 88 -5.18 25.66 3.04
CA ILE A 88 -6.09 25.57 4.20
C ILE A 88 -6.42 24.12 4.53
N GLN A 89 -6.79 23.31 3.53
CA GLN A 89 -7.13 21.91 3.72
C GLN A 89 -5.94 21.10 4.25
N HIS A 90 -4.73 21.33 3.73
CA HIS A 90 -3.52 20.68 4.24
C HIS A 90 -3.23 21.05 5.70
N ALA A 91 -3.34 22.33 6.03
CA ALA A 91 -3.07 22.82 7.39
C ALA A 91 -4.10 22.26 8.40
N LEU A 92 -5.41 22.31 8.06
CA LEU A 92 -6.47 21.69 8.88
C LEU A 92 -6.24 20.20 9.10
N GLY A 93 -5.85 19.47 8.05
CA GLY A 93 -5.53 18.05 8.14
C GLY A 93 -4.35 17.77 9.06
N ALA A 94 -3.31 18.60 9.01
CA ALA A 94 -2.14 18.48 9.88
C ALA A 94 -2.50 18.71 11.35
N VAL A 95 -3.28 19.76 11.64
CA VAL A 95 -3.73 20.08 13.01
C VAL A 95 -4.70 19.02 13.53
N SER A 96 -5.67 18.58 12.75
CA SER A 96 -6.60 17.51 13.13
C SER A 96 -5.87 16.21 13.49
N SER A 97 -4.89 15.83 12.67
CA SER A 97 -4.03 14.65 12.91
C SER A 97 -3.19 14.80 14.19
N TYR A 98 -2.65 15.99 14.42
CA TYR A 98 -1.91 16.30 15.66
C TYR A 98 -2.82 16.17 16.88
N GLN A 99 -4.00 16.78 16.88
CA GLN A 99 -4.94 16.75 18.00
C GLN A 99 -5.42 15.33 18.32
N THR A 100 -5.73 14.53 17.29
CA THR A 100 -6.08 13.13 17.48
C THR A 100 -4.95 12.35 18.15
N ARG A 101 -3.71 12.54 17.71
CA ARG A 101 -2.54 11.87 18.29
C ARG A 101 -2.25 12.38 19.71
N PHE A 102 -2.49 13.66 19.96
CA PHE A 102 -2.31 14.26 21.27
C PHE A 102 -3.30 13.65 22.28
N GLY A 103 -4.57 13.53 21.92
CA GLY A 103 -5.58 12.86 22.75
C GLY A 103 -5.28 11.38 23.01
N LEU A 104 -4.70 10.64 22.03
CA LEU A 104 -4.23 9.26 22.25
C LEU A 104 -3.04 9.21 23.22
N TRP A 105 -2.17 10.19 23.18
CA TRP A 105 -1.05 10.29 24.11
C TRP A 105 -1.53 10.60 25.54
N GLU A 106 -2.47 11.52 25.71
CA GLU A 106 -3.08 11.82 27.01
C GLU A 106 -3.75 10.60 27.65
N LYS A 107 -4.36 9.75 26.83
CA LYS A 107 -4.98 8.47 27.27
C LYS A 107 -3.96 7.36 27.53
N GLY A 108 -2.66 7.61 27.32
CA GLY A 108 -1.60 6.60 27.48
C GLY A 108 -1.53 5.56 26.36
N GLU A 109 -2.32 5.70 25.30
CA GLU A 109 -2.34 4.78 24.15
C GLU A 109 -1.17 5.01 23.18
N LEU A 110 -0.53 6.17 23.23
CA LEU A 110 0.62 6.54 22.39
C LEU A 110 1.88 6.73 23.23
N LYS A 111 2.95 6.01 22.87
CA LYS A 111 4.29 6.16 23.49
C LYS A 111 4.99 7.40 22.98
N GLY A 112 4.97 8.49 23.70
CA GLY A 112 5.67 9.73 23.40
C GLY A 112 4.76 10.85 22.90
N LYS A 113 5.02 12.04 23.45
CA LYS A 113 4.24 13.25 23.16
C LYS A 113 4.38 13.64 21.67
N PRO A 114 3.30 13.78 20.93
CA PRO A 114 3.34 14.24 19.55
C PRO A 114 3.81 15.70 19.50
N LYS A 115 4.46 16.05 18.39
CA LYS A 115 4.87 17.43 18.10
C LYS A 115 4.09 17.95 16.92
N LEU A 116 3.60 19.17 17.00
CA LEU A 116 3.05 19.89 15.85
C LEU A 116 4.22 20.35 14.98
N VAL A 117 4.28 19.86 13.74
CA VAL A 117 5.34 20.20 12.79
C VAL A 117 4.79 21.21 11.79
N CYS A 118 5.30 22.44 11.83
CA CYS A 118 4.95 23.49 10.88
C CYS A 118 5.68 23.33 9.55
N GLU A 119 6.96 22.90 9.56
CA GLU A 119 7.67 22.54 8.34
C GLU A 119 7.01 21.32 7.68
N ASN A 120 6.68 21.44 6.40
CA ASN A 120 5.90 20.43 5.71
C ASN A 120 6.43 20.11 4.31
N HIS A 121 6.02 18.96 3.80
CA HIS A 121 6.26 18.50 2.44
C HIS A 121 4.99 18.54 1.59
N ALA A 122 4.05 19.42 1.92
CA ALA A 122 2.81 19.58 1.19
C ALA A 122 3.05 19.86 -0.29
N MET A 123 2.17 19.36 -1.13
CA MET A 123 2.28 19.44 -2.57
C MET A 123 1.02 20.10 -3.13
N PRO A 124 1.16 21.15 -3.97
CA PRO A 124 0.03 21.88 -4.51
C PRO A 124 -0.77 21.03 -5.49
N VAL A 125 -2.10 21.12 -5.40
CA VAL A 125 -3.04 20.55 -6.35
C VAL A 125 -3.37 21.63 -7.39
N PHE A 126 -3.27 21.28 -8.67
CA PHE A 126 -3.55 22.18 -9.78
C PHE A 126 -4.95 21.90 -10.32
N TYR A 127 -5.92 22.74 -9.96
CA TYR A 127 -7.30 22.59 -10.43
C TYR A 127 -7.40 22.85 -11.93
N ARG A 128 -8.18 21.99 -12.61
CA ARG A 128 -8.40 22.09 -14.06
C ARG A 128 -8.98 23.46 -14.42
N ASP A 129 -8.59 23.98 -15.55
CA ASP A 129 -9.00 25.26 -16.18
C ASP A 129 -8.61 26.51 -15.38
N VAL A 130 -8.25 26.38 -14.10
CA VAL A 130 -7.82 27.49 -13.24
C VAL A 130 -6.30 27.56 -13.07
N MET A 131 -5.67 26.39 -12.88
CA MET A 131 -4.22 26.26 -12.65
C MET A 131 -3.55 25.23 -13.55
N TYR A 132 -4.32 24.35 -14.17
CA TYR A 132 -3.89 23.31 -15.09
C TYR A 132 -4.81 23.29 -16.30
N LYS A 133 -4.22 23.27 -17.47
CA LYS A 133 -4.91 23.04 -18.74
C LYS A 133 -4.19 21.93 -19.49
N GLU A 134 -4.93 21.03 -20.09
CA GLU A 134 -4.42 20.04 -21.02
C GLU A 134 -4.11 20.72 -22.36
N ALA A 135 -3.09 20.24 -23.05
CA ALA A 135 -2.87 20.57 -24.44
C ALA A 135 -3.88 19.85 -25.34
N GLU A 136 -3.85 20.18 -26.64
CA GLU A 136 -4.66 19.48 -27.62
C GLU A 136 -4.30 17.99 -27.69
N TYR A 137 -5.26 17.18 -28.16
CA TYR A 137 -5.11 15.73 -28.22
C TYR A 137 -3.85 15.33 -29.02
N GLY A 138 -2.99 14.55 -28.38
CA GLY A 138 -1.74 14.04 -28.98
C GLY A 138 -0.47 14.78 -28.57
N GLU A 139 -0.56 15.97 -28.00
CA GLU A 139 0.60 16.72 -27.53
C GLU A 139 1.08 16.25 -26.15
N ASP A 140 2.40 16.20 -25.96
CA ASP A 140 3.02 15.88 -24.67
C ASP A 140 3.34 17.16 -23.89
N VAL A 141 2.32 18.01 -23.73
CA VAL A 141 2.43 19.34 -23.13
C VAL A 141 1.28 19.57 -22.14
N ALA A 142 1.53 20.34 -21.12
CA ALA A 142 0.51 20.89 -20.23
C ALA A 142 0.78 22.37 -19.97
N TYR A 143 -0.26 23.13 -19.63
CA TYR A 143 -0.13 24.51 -19.18
C TYR A 143 -0.40 24.58 -17.69
N LEU A 144 0.57 25.12 -16.94
CA LEU A 144 0.48 25.28 -15.49
C LEU A 144 0.54 26.75 -15.10
N LYS A 145 -0.34 27.19 -14.22
CA LYS A 145 -0.25 28.51 -13.61
C LYS A 145 0.71 28.44 -12.42
N LEU A 146 1.90 29.02 -12.59
CA LEU A 146 3.01 28.93 -11.65
C LEU A 146 3.39 30.32 -11.13
N PHE A 147 3.99 30.34 -9.94
CA PHE A 147 4.55 31.54 -9.32
C PHE A 147 6.01 31.74 -9.77
N ASP A 148 6.32 32.86 -10.40
CA ASP A 148 7.66 33.16 -10.90
C ASP A 148 8.59 33.86 -9.89
N GLY A 149 8.07 34.10 -8.67
CA GLY A 149 8.73 34.86 -7.60
C GLY A 149 8.10 36.24 -7.38
N ARG A 150 7.30 36.73 -8.34
CA ARG A 150 6.62 38.04 -8.29
C ARG A 150 5.12 37.91 -8.55
N GLU A 151 4.74 37.12 -9.56
CA GLU A 151 3.35 36.99 -9.99
C GLU A 151 3.04 35.56 -10.48
N TRP A 152 1.74 35.29 -10.69
CA TRP A 152 1.22 34.00 -11.16
C TRP A 152 0.98 34.06 -12.67
N LYS A 153 1.75 33.27 -13.45
CA LYS A 153 1.68 33.22 -14.91
C LYS A 153 1.46 31.80 -15.42
N TRP A 154 0.94 31.69 -16.62
CA TRP A 154 0.83 30.43 -17.33
C TRP A 154 2.17 30.06 -17.98
N PHE A 155 2.62 28.84 -17.75
CA PHE A 155 3.83 28.26 -18.34
C PHE A 155 3.47 26.97 -19.07
N GLN A 156 4.00 26.82 -20.29
CA GLN A 156 3.96 25.58 -21.03
C GLN A 156 5.00 24.61 -20.47
N VAL A 157 4.59 23.39 -20.15
CA VAL A 157 5.43 22.35 -19.55
C VAL A 157 5.43 21.14 -20.46
N LYS A 158 6.61 20.72 -20.91
CA LYS A 158 6.77 19.47 -21.66
C LYS A 158 6.75 18.28 -20.72
N LEU A 159 5.95 17.27 -21.04
CA LEU A 159 5.78 16.02 -20.33
C LEU A 159 6.61 14.91 -20.97
N LEU A 160 6.97 13.89 -20.23
CA LEU A 160 7.71 12.76 -20.79
C LEU A 160 6.80 11.92 -21.68
N HIS A 161 7.18 11.75 -22.96
CA HIS A 161 6.39 11.05 -23.97
C HIS A 161 5.97 9.64 -23.55
N THR A 162 6.91 8.84 -23.03
CA THR A 162 6.64 7.46 -22.60
C THR A 162 5.60 7.37 -21.48
N ASP A 163 5.57 8.36 -20.58
CA ASP A 163 4.58 8.44 -19.51
C ASP A 163 3.20 8.80 -20.08
N MET A 164 3.16 9.76 -21.02
CA MET A 164 1.91 10.17 -21.67
C MET A 164 1.33 9.04 -22.53
N GLU A 165 2.17 8.32 -23.27
CA GLU A 165 1.77 7.15 -24.05
C GLU A 165 1.15 6.08 -23.16
N TYR A 166 1.80 5.78 -22.00
CA TYR A 166 1.26 4.84 -21.03
C TYR A 166 -0.11 5.29 -20.50
N LEU A 167 -0.30 6.57 -20.18
CA LEU A 167 -1.59 7.08 -19.71
C LEU A 167 -2.66 6.98 -20.79
N ARG A 168 -2.37 7.37 -22.02
CA ARG A 168 -3.31 7.26 -23.14
C ARG A 168 -3.75 5.82 -23.37
N LYS A 169 -2.79 4.87 -23.28
CA LYS A 169 -3.07 3.45 -23.48
C LYS A 169 -3.84 2.81 -22.31
N LYS A 170 -3.49 3.16 -21.08
CA LYS A 170 -3.97 2.45 -19.87
C LYS A 170 -5.17 3.14 -19.21
N TRP A 171 -5.29 4.46 -19.35
CA TRP A 171 -6.22 5.30 -18.60
C TRP A 171 -7.16 6.13 -19.49
N SER A 172 -7.17 5.86 -20.80
CA SER A 172 -8.12 6.48 -21.73
C SER A 172 -9.56 6.27 -21.28
N GLY A 173 -10.35 7.34 -21.38
CA GLY A 173 -11.77 7.33 -20.97
C GLY A 173 -12.04 7.33 -19.46
N LYS A 174 -11.00 7.28 -18.61
CA LYS A 174 -11.17 7.35 -17.16
C LYS A 174 -10.98 8.77 -16.64
N LYS A 175 -11.87 9.19 -15.72
CA LYS A 175 -11.80 10.52 -15.11
C LYS A 175 -10.60 10.62 -14.18
N ALA A 176 -9.66 11.51 -14.51
CA ALA A 176 -8.55 11.88 -13.65
C ALA A 176 -8.98 12.98 -12.67
N SER A 177 -8.46 12.94 -11.44
CA SER A 177 -8.51 14.07 -10.53
C SER A 177 -7.61 15.22 -11.01
N ALA A 178 -7.76 16.40 -10.39
CA ALA A 178 -6.81 17.48 -10.57
C ALA A 178 -5.38 17.02 -10.21
N PRO A 179 -4.37 17.31 -11.06
CA PRO A 179 -3.02 16.83 -10.82
C PRO A 179 -2.35 17.53 -9.64
N THR A 180 -1.48 16.79 -8.97
CA THR A 180 -0.64 17.31 -7.87
C THR A 180 0.79 17.46 -8.34
N LEU A 181 1.42 18.62 -8.06
CA LEU A 181 2.84 18.81 -8.31
C LEU A 181 3.66 18.06 -7.27
N GLU A 182 4.40 17.05 -7.69
CA GLU A 182 5.27 16.25 -6.83
C GLU A 182 6.74 16.48 -7.18
N LYS A 183 7.59 16.61 -6.15
CA LYS A 183 9.04 16.63 -6.33
C LYS A 183 9.66 15.40 -5.71
N LYS A 184 10.39 14.61 -6.50
CA LYS A 184 11.20 13.48 -6.03
C LYS A 184 12.66 13.71 -6.38
N HIS A 185 13.50 13.87 -5.36
CA HIS A 185 14.90 14.25 -5.53
C HIS A 185 15.05 15.55 -6.35
N HIS A 186 15.53 15.44 -7.58
CA HIS A 186 15.74 16.57 -8.49
C HIS A 186 14.69 16.61 -9.64
N THR A 187 13.74 15.69 -9.67
CA THR A 187 12.74 15.56 -10.73
C THR A 187 11.36 15.99 -10.24
N TYR A 188 10.60 16.63 -11.09
CA TYR A 188 9.22 17.05 -10.83
C TYR A 188 8.25 16.21 -11.65
N PHE A 189 7.12 15.91 -11.05
CA PHE A 189 6.05 15.10 -11.65
C PHE A 189 4.71 15.79 -11.48
N LEU A 190 3.86 15.67 -12.49
CA LEU A 190 2.42 15.85 -12.32
C LEU A 190 1.80 14.50 -12.01
N ARG A 191 1.24 14.37 -10.82
CA ARG A 191 0.60 13.14 -10.38
C ARG A 191 -0.90 13.23 -10.56
N PHE A 192 -1.44 12.35 -11.38
CA PHE A 192 -2.87 12.17 -11.59
C PHE A 192 -3.36 10.99 -10.76
N SER A 193 -4.54 11.11 -10.18
CA SER A 193 -5.24 10.03 -9.51
C SER A 193 -6.51 9.68 -10.27
N TYR A 194 -6.73 8.40 -10.48
CA TYR A 194 -7.87 7.84 -11.19
C TYR A 194 -8.69 7.01 -10.21
N THR A 195 -9.97 7.28 -10.12
CA THR A 195 -10.90 6.51 -9.29
C THR A 195 -11.67 5.54 -10.19
N GLU A 196 -11.67 4.28 -9.80
CA GLU A 196 -12.41 3.21 -10.47
C GLU A 196 -13.39 2.56 -9.49
N GLU A 197 -14.60 2.29 -9.95
CA GLU A 197 -15.53 1.45 -9.20
C GLU A 197 -15.35 -0.01 -9.64
N VAL A 198 -15.08 -0.88 -8.68
CA VAL A 198 -14.85 -2.30 -8.93
C VAL A 198 -15.79 -3.14 -8.10
N SER A 199 -16.40 -4.14 -8.73
CA SER A 199 -17.15 -5.19 -8.04
C SER A 199 -16.21 -6.34 -7.69
N LEU A 200 -16.07 -6.63 -6.39
CA LEU A 200 -15.32 -7.81 -5.96
C LEU A 200 -16.17 -9.07 -6.11
N SER A 201 -15.52 -10.20 -6.38
CA SER A 201 -16.18 -11.51 -6.49
C SER A 201 -17.13 -11.79 -5.32
N LYS A 202 -18.34 -12.22 -5.63
CA LYS A 202 -19.38 -12.62 -4.68
C LYS A 202 -19.69 -14.11 -4.75
N THR A 203 -18.83 -14.88 -5.42
CA THR A 203 -18.96 -16.33 -5.59
C THR A 203 -19.17 -17.01 -4.25
N ALA A 204 -20.14 -17.93 -4.17
CA ALA A 204 -20.42 -18.70 -2.97
C ALA A 204 -19.21 -19.57 -2.58
N VAL A 205 -18.96 -19.76 -1.29
CA VAL A 205 -17.75 -20.45 -0.77
C VAL A 205 -17.56 -21.83 -1.40
N LYS A 206 -18.66 -22.56 -1.67
CA LYS A 206 -18.63 -23.90 -2.27
C LYS A 206 -18.13 -23.92 -3.72
N GLU A 207 -18.22 -22.81 -4.43
CA GLU A 207 -17.83 -22.66 -5.84
C GLU A 207 -16.51 -21.89 -6.02
N GLN A 208 -16.00 -21.31 -4.94
CA GLN A 208 -14.79 -20.48 -5.01
C GLN A 208 -13.55 -21.27 -5.42
N VAL A 209 -12.77 -20.62 -6.28
CA VAL A 209 -11.38 -20.97 -6.53
C VAL A 209 -10.52 -19.95 -5.80
N ILE A 210 -9.55 -20.40 -5.01
CA ILE A 210 -8.61 -19.52 -4.30
C ILE A 210 -7.18 -19.71 -4.77
N CYS A 211 -6.40 -18.63 -4.71
CA CYS A 211 -4.96 -18.65 -4.84
C CYS A 211 -4.33 -18.44 -3.45
N SER A 212 -3.90 -19.52 -2.82
CA SER A 212 -3.21 -19.46 -1.53
C SER A 212 -1.72 -19.24 -1.72
N VAL A 213 -1.14 -18.29 -0.99
CA VAL A 213 0.22 -17.81 -1.22
C VAL A 213 1.04 -17.87 0.05
N ASP A 214 2.13 -18.63 0.02
CA ASP A 214 3.20 -18.56 1.00
C ASP A 214 4.31 -17.64 0.49
N LEU A 215 4.69 -16.62 1.30
CA LEU A 215 5.75 -15.66 0.98
C LEU A 215 7.03 -16.04 1.70
N GLY A 216 8.07 -16.37 0.94
CA GLY A 216 9.37 -16.81 1.45
C GLY A 216 10.50 -15.80 1.24
N ILE A 217 11.66 -16.09 1.83
CA ILE A 217 12.92 -15.36 1.62
C ILE A 217 13.74 -16.01 0.50
N ASN A 218 13.74 -17.33 0.44
CA ASN A 218 14.49 -18.10 -0.56
C ASN A 218 13.69 -18.22 -1.85
N THR A 219 12.48 -18.76 -1.79
CA THR A 219 11.47 -18.66 -2.85
C THR A 219 10.62 -17.43 -2.56
N ASP A 220 10.45 -16.53 -3.53
CA ASP A 220 9.76 -15.26 -3.30
C ASP A 220 8.28 -15.47 -2.96
N ALA A 221 7.61 -16.38 -3.66
CA ALA A 221 6.26 -16.84 -3.36
C ALA A 221 5.99 -18.23 -3.91
N VAL A 222 5.19 -19.02 -3.22
CA VAL A 222 4.59 -20.26 -3.71
C VAL A 222 3.08 -20.11 -3.72
N CYS A 223 2.48 -20.21 -4.92
CA CYS A 223 1.05 -20.11 -5.12
C CYS A 223 0.46 -21.51 -5.33
N SER A 224 -0.63 -21.82 -4.64
CA SER A 224 -1.44 -23.01 -4.85
C SER A 224 -2.87 -22.62 -5.16
N ILE A 225 -3.39 -23.11 -6.27
CA ILE A 225 -4.77 -22.86 -6.68
C ILE A 225 -5.64 -24.00 -6.18
N MET A 226 -6.64 -23.69 -5.38
CA MET A 226 -7.38 -24.70 -4.62
C MET A 226 -8.89 -24.46 -4.68
N ARG A 227 -9.66 -25.54 -4.75
CA ARG A 227 -11.11 -25.55 -4.52
C ARG A 227 -11.44 -25.94 -3.08
N VAL A 228 -12.70 -25.75 -2.69
CA VAL A 228 -13.19 -25.99 -1.34
C VAL A 228 -13.07 -27.45 -0.89
N ASP A 229 -13.13 -28.41 -1.81
CA ASP A 229 -12.97 -29.86 -1.56
C ASP A 229 -11.49 -30.26 -1.35
N GLY A 230 -10.56 -29.32 -1.47
CA GLY A 230 -9.13 -29.56 -1.43
C GLY A 230 -8.50 -29.91 -2.77
N THR A 231 -9.26 -29.91 -3.88
CA THR A 231 -8.68 -30.15 -5.21
C THR A 231 -7.69 -29.05 -5.57
N ILE A 232 -6.45 -29.43 -5.91
CA ILE A 232 -5.40 -28.52 -6.36
C ILE A 232 -5.41 -28.43 -7.88
N LEU A 233 -5.80 -27.26 -8.40
CA LEU A 233 -5.89 -26.99 -9.84
C LEU A 233 -4.55 -26.61 -10.46
N GLY A 234 -3.68 -26.00 -9.68
CA GLY A 234 -2.36 -25.54 -10.16
C GLY A 234 -1.42 -25.15 -9.04
N ARG A 235 -0.15 -25.05 -9.38
CA ARG A 235 0.94 -24.65 -8.49
C ARG A 235 1.91 -23.77 -9.25
N LYS A 236 2.40 -22.71 -8.61
CA LYS A 236 3.38 -21.81 -9.24
C LYS A 236 4.44 -21.39 -8.23
N PHE A 237 5.69 -21.67 -8.54
CA PHE A 237 6.84 -21.17 -7.81
C PHE A 237 7.31 -19.88 -8.46
N ILE A 238 7.36 -18.80 -7.71
CA ILE A 238 7.79 -17.47 -8.15
C ILE A 238 9.14 -17.20 -7.51
N ASN A 239 10.16 -16.99 -8.34
CA ASN A 239 11.51 -16.70 -7.86
C ASN A 239 12.26 -15.81 -8.85
N PHE A 240 12.60 -14.60 -8.41
CA PHE A 240 13.37 -13.61 -9.17
C PHE A 240 14.84 -13.64 -8.74
N THR A 241 15.51 -14.77 -9.00
CA THR A 241 16.88 -15.02 -8.55
C THR A 241 17.85 -13.94 -9.00
N SER A 242 17.85 -13.57 -10.29
CA SER A 242 18.72 -12.54 -10.85
C SER A 242 18.54 -11.17 -10.17
N ASP A 243 17.29 -10.76 -9.89
CA ASP A 243 17.01 -9.49 -9.19
C ASP A 243 17.51 -9.53 -7.73
N LYS A 244 17.37 -10.70 -7.06
CA LYS A 244 17.89 -10.90 -5.69
C LYS A 244 19.41 -10.88 -5.65
N ASP A 245 20.06 -11.51 -6.60
CA ASP A 245 21.53 -11.54 -6.71
C ASP A 245 22.05 -10.13 -6.98
N HIS A 246 21.41 -9.40 -7.90
CA HIS A 246 21.76 -8.00 -8.14
C HIS A 246 21.64 -7.15 -6.87
N LEU A 247 20.54 -7.26 -6.15
CA LEU A 247 20.33 -6.56 -4.87
C LEU A 247 21.40 -6.97 -3.85
N TYR A 248 21.73 -8.25 -3.74
CA TYR A 248 22.77 -8.75 -2.85
C TYR A 248 24.14 -8.13 -3.15
N HIS A 249 24.54 -8.05 -4.41
CA HIS A 249 25.79 -7.40 -4.84
C HIS A 249 25.80 -5.90 -4.56
N VAL A 250 24.66 -5.21 -4.78
CA VAL A 250 24.53 -3.78 -4.42
C VAL A 250 24.73 -3.57 -2.91
N LEU A 251 24.11 -4.41 -2.08
CA LEU A 251 24.27 -4.35 -0.63
C LEU A 251 25.70 -4.69 -0.18
N GLY A 252 26.38 -5.60 -0.86
CA GLY A 252 27.78 -5.92 -0.65
C GLY A 252 28.68 -4.70 -0.90
N ARG A 253 28.45 -3.97 -2.01
CA ARG A 253 29.16 -2.74 -2.35
C ARG A 253 28.88 -1.62 -1.31
N ILE A 254 27.63 -1.49 -0.83
CA ILE A 254 27.30 -0.51 0.22
C ILE A 254 28.07 -0.83 1.51
N ARG A 255 28.10 -2.09 1.94
CA ARG A 255 28.84 -2.52 3.14
C ARG A 255 30.34 -2.21 3.05
N ARG A 256 30.97 -2.47 1.87
CA ARG A 256 32.37 -2.16 1.63
C ARG A 256 32.59 -0.65 1.73
N PHE A 257 31.79 0.13 1.03
CA PHE A 257 31.87 1.59 1.04
C PHE A 257 31.69 2.20 2.45
N GLN A 258 30.80 1.63 3.28
CA GLN A 258 30.60 2.08 4.67
C GLN A 258 31.81 1.83 5.57
N ARG A 259 32.66 0.84 5.26
CA ARG A 259 33.91 0.59 6.00
C ARG A 259 35.00 1.56 5.61
N GLU A 260 35.02 2.01 4.37
CA GLU A 260 36.07 2.83 3.77
C GLU A 260 35.78 4.33 3.89
N HIS A 261 34.53 4.74 4.04
CA HIS A 261 34.10 6.14 3.96
C HIS A 261 33.07 6.51 5.03
N SER A 262 32.91 7.81 5.27
CA SER A 262 31.92 8.33 6.22
C SER A 262 30.46 8.06 5.79
N SER A 263 29.56 7.92 6.76
CA SER A 263 28.15 7.57 6.58
C SER A 263 27.36 8.54 5.68
N ARG A 264 27.77 9.80 5.54
CA ARG A 264 27.03 10.84 4.77
C ARG A 264 26.98 10.56 3.26
N GLN A 265 27.97 9.90 2.67
CA GLN A 265 28.04 9.63 1.23
C GLN A 265 27.26 8.37 0.81
N VAL A 266 26.69 7.61 1.76
CA VAL A 266 26.06 6.32 1.51
C VAL A 266 24.58 6.43 1.14
N GLN A 267 23.95 7.60 1.38
CA GLN A 267 22.52 7.78 1.23
C GLN A 267 22.01 7.50 -0.20
N SER A 268 22.72 7.96 -1.23
CA SER A 268 22.35 7.73 -2.63
C SER A 268 22.36 6.23 -2.98
N ARG A 269 23.35 5.48 -2.49
CA ARG A 269 23.50 4.03 -2.69
C ARG A 269 22.37 3.27 -2.00
N TRP A 270 22.01 3.67 -0.77
CA TRP A 270 20.84 3.10 -0.07
C TRP A 270 19.53 3.41 -0.79
N ASN A 271 19.38 4.61 -1.34
CA ASN A 271 18.20 4.96 -2.14
C ASN A 271 18.08 4.09 -3.40
N TYR A 272 19.20 3.76 -4.03
CA TYR A 272 19.23 2.83 -5.15
C TYR A 272 18.82 1.42 -4.73
N ALA A 273 19.39 0.87 -3.66
CA ALA A 273 19.02 -0.45 -3.13
C ALA A 273 17.54 -0.53 -2.73
N LYS A 274 16.99 0.53 -2.13
CA LYS A 274 15.55 0.62 -1.80
C LYS A 274 14.67 0.58 -3.04
N ARG A 275 15.08 1.24 -4.14
CA ARG A 275 14.33 1.21 -5.42
C ARG A 275 14.34 -0.19 -6.04
N LEU A 276 15.50 -0.86 -6.08
CA LEU A 276 15.60 -2.25 -6.56
C LEU A 276 14.69 -3.18 -5.75
N ASN A 277 14.72 -3.05 -4.43
CA ASN A 277 13.90 -3.89 -3.55
C ASN A 277 12.39 -3.61 -3.72
N MET A 278 12.00 -2.36 -3.97
CA MET A 278 10.62 -2.02 -4.31
C MET A 278 10.20 -2.59 -5.65
N GLU A 279 11.09 -2.54 -6.65
CA GLU A 279 10.83 -3.11 -7.97
C GLU A 279 10.66 -4.63 -7.90
N LEU A 280 11.50 -5.32 -7.16
CA LEU A 280 11.35 -6.76 -6.88
C LEU A 280 9.99 -7.04 -6.22
N SER A 281 9.58 -6.24 -5.23
CA SER A 281 8.26 -6.38 -4.59
C SER A 281 7.10 -6.22 -5.58
N ARG A 282 7.21 -5.31 -6.55
CA ARG A 282 6.21 -5.12 -7.63
C ARG A 282 6.16 -6.31 -8.57
N LYS A 283 7.31 -6.84 -8.97
CA LYS A 283 7.40 -8.04 -9.83
C LYS A 283 6.75 -9.25 -9.16
N ILE A 284 7.04 -9.47 -7.88
CA ILE A 284 6.44 -10.58 -7.11
C ILE A 284 4.92 -10.41 -7.02
N ALA A 285 4.43 -9.23 -6.65
CA ALA A 285 2.99 -8.95 -6.56
C ALA A 285 2.28 -9.13 -7.90
N ALA A 286 2.89 -8.67 -9.00
CA ALA A 286 2.36 -8.84 -10.35
C ALA A 286 2.31 -10.32 -10.76
N ALA A 287 3.33 -11.12 -10.43
CA ALA A 287 3.38 -12.55 -10.74
C ALA A 287 2.33 -13.35 -9.96
N ILE A 288 2.09 -13.01 -8.67
CA ILE A 288 1.03 -13.61 -7.85
C ILE A 288 -0.35 -13.28 -8.44
N THR A 289 -0.60 -11.98 -8.72
CA THR A 289 -1.88 -11.54 -9.28
C THR A 289 -2.13 -12.16 -10.65
N LYS A 290 -1.10 -12.24 -11.50
CA LYS A 290 -1.18 -12.90 -12.80
C LYS A 290 -1.57 -14.37 -12.65
N CYS A 291 -0.98 -15.09 -11.70
CA CYS A 291 -1.33 -16.47 -11.41
C CYS A 291 -2.81 -16.61 -10.98
N ALA A 292 -3.30 -15.73 -10.11
CA ALA A 292 -4.70 -15.73 -9.69
C ALA A 292 -5.66 -15.46 -10.86
N ILE A 293 -5.31 -14.54 -11.76
CA ILE A 293 -6.12 -14.22 -12.96
C ILE A 293 -6.14 -15.41 -13.94
N GLU A 294 -5.00 -16.04 -14.19
CA GLU A 294 -4.85 -17.20 -15.11
C GLU A 294 -5.80 -18.36 -14.73
N TYR A 295 -6.04 -18.53 -13.43
CA TYR A 295 -6.94 -19.59 -12.92
C TYR A 295 -8.31 -19.06 -12.48
N GLN A 296 -8.65 -17.82 -12.82
CA GLN A 296 -9.94 -17.19 -12.45
C GLN A 296 -10.24 -17.29 -10.94
N ALA A 297 -9.21 -17.09 -10.11
CA ALA A 297 -9.37 -17.19 -8.67
C ALA A 297 -10.24 -16.04 -8.12
N ASP A 298 -11.17 -16.37 -7.24
CA ASP A 298 -12.06 -15.41 -6.56
C ASP A 298 -11.34 -14.66 -5.43
N VAL A 299 -10.36 -15.34 -4.78
CA VAL A 299 -9.69 -14.84 -3.59
C VAL A 299 -8.21 -15.19 -3.62
N ILE A 300 -7.36 -14.21 -3.32
CA ILE A 300 -5.96 -14.47 -2.97
C ILE A 300 -5.87 -14.54 -1.44
N VAL A 301 -5.28 -15.60 -0.92
CA VAL A 301 -5.14 -15.84 0.51
C VAL A 301 -3.69 -15.78 0.93
N PHE A 302 -3.37 -14.86 1.85
CA PHE A 302 -2.07 -14.71 2.47
C PHE A 302 -2.06 -15.11 3.95
N GLU A 303 -0.88 -15.25 4.51
CA GLU A 303 -0.69 -15.25 5.95
C GLU A 303 -0.75 -13.83 6.52
N TYR A 304 -1.27 -13.70 7.74
CA TYR A 304 -1.17 -12.48 8.52
C TYR A 304 0.23 -12.39 9.15
N LEU A 305 1.11 -11.64 8.51
CA LEU A 305 2.52 -11.53 8.88
C LEU A 305 2.79 -10.24 9.67
N GLU A 306 2.46 -10.22 10.96
CA GLU A 306 2.93 -9.18 11.87
C GLU A 306 4.33 -9.49 12.41
N THR A 307 5.26 -8.58 12.22
CA THR A 307 6.53 -8.60 12.95
C THR A 307 6.33 -7.84 14.26
N GLN A 308 6.06 -8.56 15.32
CA GLN A 308 6.11 -8.00 16.67
C GLN A 308 7.57 -8.04 17.16
N GLY A 309 8.07 -6.90 17.63
CA GLY A 309 9.37 -6.79 18.26
C GLY A 309 10.53 -6.31 17.37
N LYS A 310 11.66 -6.03 18.01
CA LYS A 310 12.91 -5.60 17.34
C LYS A 310 13.57 -6.81 16.68
N LEU A 311 13.81 -6.72 15.38
CA LEU A 311 14.61 -7.70 14.65
C LEU A 311 16.07 -7.63 15.12
N SER A 312 16.64 -8.75 15.53
CA SER A 312 18.04 -8.89 15.98
C SER A 312 18.75 -10.04 15.28
N GLY A 313 20.06 -10.11 15.43
CA GLY A 313 20.90 -11.21 14.95
C GLY A 313 21.34 -11.14 13.48
N LYS A 314 22.05 -12.17 13.04
CA LYS A 314 22.69 -12.26 11.70
C LYS A 314 21.69 -12.16 10.53
N LYS A 315 20.43 -12.53 10.72
CA LYS A 315 19.37 -12.49 9.69
C LYS A 315 18.62 -11.14 9.63
N LYS A 316 18.91 -10.19 10.54
CA LYS A 316 18.21 -8.88 10.66
C LYS A 316 18.10 -8.16 9.33
N GLN A 317 19.18 -8.07 8.55
CA GLN A 317 19.18 -7.36 7.28
C GLN A 317 18.30 -8.05 6.23
N LYS A 318 18.32 -9.38 6.12
CA LYS A 318 17.44 -10.12 5.20
C LYS A 318 15.97 -9.92 5.56
N LEU A 319 15.64 -9.94 6.86
CA LEU A 319 14.27 -9.73 7.33
C LEU A 319 13.77 -8.29 7.10
N HIS A 320 14.65 -7.28 7.26
CA HIS A 320 14.31 -5.89 6.93
C HIS A 320 14.10 -5.66 5.43
N LEU A 321 14.86 -6.35 4.60
CA LEU A 321 14.72 -6.28 3.16
C LEU A 321 13.54 -7.08 2.62
N TRP A 322 13.06 -8.05 3.39
CA TRP A 322 11.87 -8.81 3.02
C TRP A 322 10.60 -7.99 3.20
N ARG A 323 10.16 -7.36 2.13
CA ARG A 323 9.04 -6.41 2.11
C ARG A 323 7.68 -7.11 2.02
N LYS A 324 7.46 -8.14 2.82
CA LYS A 324 6.26 -8.97 2.80
C LYS A 324 4.94 -8.18 2.83
N ARG A 325 4.84 -7.13 3.66
CA ARG A 325 3.65 -6.27 3.73
C ARG A 325 3.44 -5.42 2.50
N ASP A 326 4.55 -4.94 1.90
CA ASP A 326 4.46 -4.16 0.67
C ASP A 326 4.03 -5.04 -0.50
N ILE A 327 4.54 -6.29 -0.58
CA ILE A 327 4.11 -7.28 -1.57
C ILE A 327 2.60 -7.54 -1.41
N GLN A 328 2.12 -7.81 -0.19
CA GLN A 328 0.69 -8.03 0.07
C GLN A 328 -0.16 -6.82 -0.32
N LYS A 329 0.23 -5.59 0.06
CA LYS A 329 -0.50 -4.37 -0.30
C LYS A 329 -0.52 -4.11 -1.80
N LEU A 330 0.60 -4.31 -2.49
CA LEU A 330 0.68 -4.17 -3.93
C LEU A 330 -0.19 -5.21 -4.65
N CYS A 331 -0.15 -6.46 -4.17
CA CYS A 331 -0.98 -7.53 -4.68
C CYS A 331 -2.46 -7.25 -4.43
N GLU A 332 -2.85 -6.80 -3.23
CA GLU A 332 -4.23 -6.44 -2.88
C GLU A 332 -4.79 -5.36 -3.82
N HIS A 333 -4.03 -4.30 -4.06
CA HIS A 333 -4.44 -3.26 -5.00
C HIS A 333 -4.63 -3.79 -6.43
N GLN A 334 -3.72 -4.64 -6.90
CA GLN A 334 -3.81 -5.24 -8.24
C GLN A 334 -4.96 -6.27 -8.32
N ALA A 335 -5.13 -7.11 -7.30
CA ALA A 335 -6.19 -8.10 -7.20
C ALA A 335 -7.57 -7.44 -7.22
N HIS A 336 -7.78 -6.43 -6.38
CA HIS A 336 -9.04 -5.69 -6.32
C HIS A 336 -9.42 -5.07 -7.67
N ARG A 337 -8.45 -4.49 -8.40
CA ARG A 337 -8.71 -3.97 -9.76
C ARG A 337 -9.19 -5.03 -10.76
N ASN A 338 -8.91 -6.29 -10.49
CA ASN A 338 -9.37 -7.43 -11.29
C ASN A 338 -10.58 -8.16 -10.66
N GLY A 339 -11.24 -7.53 -9.67
CA GLY A 339 -12.40 -8.12 -9.00
C GLY A 339 -12.09 -9.23 -8.00
N ILE A 340 -10.80 -9.55 -7.78
CA ILE A 340 -10.35 -10.62 -6.90
C ILE A 340 -10.27 -10.09 -5.47
N ARG A 341 -10.86 -10.78 -4.51
CA ARG A 341 -10.76 -10.45 -3.09
C ARG A 341 -9.39 -10.86 -2.52
N VAL A 342 -8.98 -10.21 -1.45
CA VAL A 342 -7.80 -10.63 -0.68
C VAL A 342 -8.19 -10.96 0.74
N SER A 343 -7.72 -12.09 1.25
CA SER A 343 -7.96 -12.55 2.60
C SER A 343 -6.65 -12.92 3.29
N ARG A 344 -6.67 -12.95 4.61
CA ARG A 344 -5.51 -13.32 5.44
C ARG A 344 -5.92 -14.32 6.49
N VAL A 345 -5.02 -15.29 6.75
CA VAL A 345 -5.17 -16.32 7.78
C VAL A 345 -4.02 -16.27 8.78
N SER A 346 -4.18 -16.90 9.95
CA SER A 346 -3.12 -16.96 10.94
C SER A 346 -1.87 -17.65 10.38
N ALA A 347 -0.70 -17.03 10.57
CA ALA A 347 0.60 -17.59 10.16
C ALA A 347 1.15 -18.67 11.11
N GLN A 348 0.56 -18.83 12.28
CA GLN A 348 1.08 -19.74 13.31
C GLN A 348 1.04 -21.19 12.80
N ASN A 349 2.19 -21.87 12.81
CA ASN A 349 2.36 -23.28 12.43
C ASN A 349 2.04 -23.65 10.98
N THR A 350 1.77 -22.73 10.04
CA THR A 350 1.51 -23.07 8.64
C THR A 350 2.64 -23.83 7.98
N SER A 351 3.88 -23.42 8.24
CA SER A 351 5.10 -24.07 7.72
C SER A 351 5.75 -25.07 8.69
N ARG A 352 5.17 -25.25 9.89
CA ARG A 352 5.67 -26.22 10.90
C ARG A 352 4.92 -27.54 10.85
N LEU A 353 3.70 -27.55 10.32
CA LEU A 353 2.85 -28.72 10.23
C LEU A 353 2.80 -29.24 8.80
N ALA A 354 2.91 -30.55 8.66
CA ALA A 354 2.76 -31.24 7.38
C ALA A 354 1.32 -31.09 6.85
N CYS A 355 1.18 -30.85 5.55
CA CYS A 355 -0.15 -30.68 4.95
C CYS A 355 -0.98 -31.97 4.93
N ASP A 356 -0.34 -33.15 5.06
CA ASP A 356 -1.01 -34.45 5.13
C ASP A 356 -1.59 -34.78 6.51
N GLY A 357 -1.36 -33.91 7.52
CA GLY A 357 -1.86 -34.12 8.88
C GLY A 357 -0.99 -35.01 9.74
N SER A 358 0.17 -35.45 9.28
CA SER A 358 1.06 -36.35 10.02
C SER A 358 1.77 -35.70 11.23
N GLY A 359 1.71 -34.36 11.35
CA GLY A 359 2.27 -33.63 12.49
C GLY A 359 3.37 -32.64 12.10
N ALA A 360 4.36 -32.45 12.97
CA ALA A 360 5.43 -31.50 12.74
C ALA A 360 6.41 -32.01 11.66
N VAL A 361 6.83 -31.09 10.79
CA VAL A 361 7.82 -31.39 9.74
C VAL A 361 9.24 -31.27 10.28
N VAL A 362 10.15 -32.15 9.80
CA VAL A 362 11.59 -32.04 10.02
C VAL A 362 12.21 -31.37 8.80
N ARG A 363 12.79 -30.17 8.97
CA ARG A 363 13.42 -29.43 7.89
C ARG A 363 14.81 -29.97 7.59
N ASN A 364 15.14 -30.07 6.28
CA ASN A 364 16.48 -30.43 5.87
C ASN A 364 17.46 -29.27 6.21
N PRO A 365 18.57 -29.52 6.92
CA PRO A 365 19.52 -28.49 7.33
C PRO A 365 20.30 -27.89 6.15
N GLU A 366 20.56 -28.68 5.10
CA GLU A 366 21.28 -28.25 3.90
C GLU A 366 20.37 -27.57 2.88
N ASN A 367 19.16 -28.08 2.71
CA ASN A 367 18.15 -27.51 1.82
C ASN A 367 16.88 -27.12 2.58
N HIS A 368 16.82 -25.89 3.03
CA HIS A 368 15.68 -25.36 3.80
C HIS A 368 14.33 -25.37 3.07
N SER A 369 14.32 -25.56 1.74
CA SER A 369 13.09 -25.71 0.97
C SER A 369 12.49 -27.11 1.05
N LEU A 370 13.23 -28.10 1.56
CA LEU A 370 12.79 -29.48 1.75
C LEU A 370 12.49 -29.77 3.23
N CYS A 371 11.49 -30.60 3.43
CA CYS A 371 11.17 -31.17 4.73
C CYS A 371 10.75 -32.63 4.58
N THR A 372 10.91 -33.39 5.69
CA THR A 372 10.41 -34.75 5.82
C THR A 372 9.20 -34.75 6.75
N PHE A 373 8.11 -35.34 6.29
CA PHE A 373 6.91 -35.55 7.07
C PHE A 373 7.10 -36.75 8.01
N GLN A 374 6.25 -36.90 9.04
CA GLN A 374 6.34 -38.05 9.95
C GLN A 374 6.06 -39.38 9.23
N THR A 375 5.39 -39.34 8.09
CA THR A 375 5.19 -40.50 7.19
C THR A 375 6.45 -40.89 6.42
N GLY A 376 7.58 -40.21 6.60
CA GLY A 376 8.83 -40.41 5.82
C GLY A 376 8.83 -39.70 4.46
N LYS A 377 7.73 -39.11 4.04
CA LYS A 377 7.63 -38.41 2.74
C LYS A 377 8.45 -37.13 2.75
N GLN A 378 9.33 -36.98 1.76
CA GLN A 378 10.01 -35.72 1.49
C GLN A 378 9.12 -34.78 0.66
N TYR A 379 9.04 -33.52 1.06
CA TYR A 379 8.19 -32.55 0.40
C TYR A 379 8.77 -31.13 0.43
N ASN A 380 8.27 -30.25 -0.44
CA ASN A 380 8.64 -28.83 -0.40
C ASN A 380 7.89 -28.13 0.74
N CYS A 381 8.63 -27.48 1.64
CA CYS A 381 8.08 -26.79 2.83
C CYS A 381 7.09 -25.69 2.48
N ASP A 382 7.47 -24.83 1.51
CA ASP A 382 6.72 -23.65 1.13
C ASP A 382 5.42 -24.07 0.38
N LEU A 383 5.48 -25.17 -0.38
CA LEU A 383 4.30 -25.73 -1.03
C LEU A 383 3.34 -26.35 0.00
N SER A 384 3.86 -27.09 0.98
CA SER A 384 3.04 -27.61 2.11
C SER A 384 2.38 -26.45 2.88
N ALA A 385 3.12 -25.38 3.15
CA ALA A 385 2.61 -24.17 3.81
C ALA A 385 1.49 -23.51 2.99
N SER A 386 1.65 -23.38 1.67
CA SER A 386 0.62 -22.79 0.81
C SER A 386 -0.70 -23.58 0.84
N TYR A 387 -0.65 -24.91 0.95
CA TYR A 387 -1.85 -25.75 1.12
C TYR A 387 -2.52 -25.52 2.46
N ASN A 388 -1.75 -25.42 3.54
CA ASN A 388 -2.27 -25.13 4.87
C ASN A 388 -2.92 -23.74 4.94
N ILE A 389 -2.36 -22.75 4.24
CA ILE A 389 -2.93 -21.39 4.12
C ILE A 389 -4.31 -21.46 3.45
N GLY A 390 -4.42 -22.15 2.33
CA GLY A 390 -5.67 -22.31 1.60
C GLY A 390 -6.73 -23.07 2.42
N ALA A 391 -6.32 -24.16 3.06
CA ALA A 391 -7.18 -24.94 3.92
C ALA A 391 -7.77 -24.11 5.09
N ARG A 392 -6.95 -23.30 5.76
CA ARG A 392 -7.42 -22.42 6.85
C ARG A 392 -8.45 -21.39 6.40
N TYR A 393 -8.32 -20.89 5.18
CA TYR A 393 -9.32 -20.02 4.60
C TYR A 393 -10.66 -20.74 4.46
N PHE A 394 -10.67 -21.88 3.76
CA PHE A 394 -11.91 -22.62 3.52
C PHE A 394 -12.53 -23.15 4.82
N ILE A 395 -11.76 -23.70 5.75
CA ILE A 395 -12.26 -24.15 7.06
C ILE A 395 -12.96 -22.99 7.78
N ARG A 396 -12.36 -21.79 7.79
CA ARG A 396 -12.97 -20.60 8.38
C ARG A 396 -14.27 -20.21 7.70
N GLU A 397 -14.28 -20.15 6.38
CA GLU A 397 -15.46 -19.70 5.61
C GLU A 397 -16.59 -20.75 5.63
N LEU A 398 -16.29 -22.04 5.70
CA LEU A 398 -17.28 -23.11 5.83
C LEU A 398 -17.94 -23.13 7.22
N LEU A 399 -17.17 -22.93 8.28
CA LEU A 399 -17.68 -22.98 9.66
C LEU A 399 -18.36 -21.66 10.09
N LYS A 400 -18.04 -20.53 9.43
CA LYS A 400 -18.56 -19.22 9.82
C LYS A 400 -20.09 -19.08 9.74
N PRO A 401 -20.79 -19.57 8.72
CA PRO A 401 -22.24 -19.43 8.59
C PRO A 401 -23.04 -20.44 9.41
N LEU A 402 -22.40 -21.49 9.97
CA LEU A 402 -23.08 -22.56 10.66
C LEU A 402 -23.53 -22.16 12.08
N PRO A 403 -24.70 -22.60 12.53
CA PRO A 403 -25.14 -22.51 13.91
C PRO A 403 -24.12 -23.17 14.85
N GLU A 404 -24.08 -22.75 16.12
CA GLU A 404 -23.09 -23.23 17.09
C GLU A 404 -23.24 -24.76 17.37
N THR A 405 -24.45 -25.27 17.32
CA THR A 405 -24.74 -26.72 17.48
C THR A 405 -24.13 -27.56 16.37
N GLU A 406 -24.37 -27.17 15.12
CA GLU A 406 -23.80 -27.85 13.95
C GLU A 406 -22.27 -27.74 13.92
N ARG A 407 -21.76 -26.53 14.21
CA ARG A 407 -20.32 -26.31 14.27
C ARG A 407 -19.66 -27.17 15.34
N SER A 408 -20.25 -27.27 16.54
CA SER A 408 -19.74 -28.11 17.64
C SER A 408 -19.77 -29.60 17.28
N SER A 409 -20.79 -30.06 16.54
CA SER A 409 -20.85 -31.44 16.05
C SER A 409 -19.72 -31.74 15.07
N LEU A 410 -19.46 -30.83 14.11
CA LEU A 410 -18.37 -30.98 13.14
C LEU A 410 -16.99 -30.89 13.79
N GLU A 411 -16.84 -30.00 14.79
CA GLU A 411 -15.59 -29.87 15.58
C GLU A 411 -15.33 -31.13 16.42
N ALA A 412 -16.36 -31.86 16.84
CA ALA A 412 -16.21 -33.16 17.52
C ALA A 412 -15.73 -34.25 16.58
N LYS A 413 -16.24 -34.26 15.31
CA LYS A 413 -15.81 -35.22 14.27
C LYS A 413 -14.42 -34.94 13.71
N VAL A 414 -14.05 -33.65 13.61
CA VAL A 414 -12.73 -33.17 13.13
C VAL A 414 -12.11 -32.21 14.15
N PRO A 415 -11.55 -32.73 15.25
CA PRO A 415 -11.08 -31.87 16.38
C PRO A 415 -10.05 -30.82 16.02
N ALA A 416 -9.26 -31.05 14.98
CA ALA A 416 -8.24 -30.10 14.51
C ALA A 416 -8.82 -28.77 14.08
N VAL A 417 -10.05 -28.72 13.55
CA VAL A 417 -10.66 -27.47 13.03
C VAL A 417 -11.09 -26.51 14.15
N LYS A 418 -11.22 -26.97 15.38
CA LYS A 418 -11.49 -26.15 16.56
C LYS A 418 -10.39 -25.10 16.78
N ARG A 419 -9.13 -25.45 16.49
CA ARG A 419 -7.97 -24.57 16.65
C ARG A 419 -7.48 -24.08 15.30
N ARG A 420 -7.96 -22.92 14.85
CA ARG A 420 -7.61 -22.29 13.55
C ARG A 420 -6.10 -22.13 13.30
N THR A 421 -5.27 -22.21 14.34
CA THR A 421 -3.81 -22.06 14.26
C THR A 421 -3.07 -23.38 14.03
N SER A 422 -3.77 -24.52 14.11
CA SER A 422 -3.19 -25.85 13.95
C SER A 422 -3.81 -26.67 12.84
N CYS A 423 -4.92 -26.24 12.23
CA CYS A 423 -5.52 -26.98 11.13
C CYS A 423 -4.67 -26.92 9.86
N VAL A 424 -4.66 -28.03 9.12
CA VAL A 424 -3.88 -28.27 7.92
C VAL A 424 -4.76 -28.71 6.75
N TYR A 425 -4.16 -28.92 5.59
CA TYR A 425 -4.89 -29.28 4.37
C TYR A 425 -5.66 -30.61 4.49
N ALA A 426 -5.14 -31.62 5.15
CA ALA A 426 -5.85 -32.88 5.41
C ALA A 426 -7.13 -32.68 6.21
N ASP A 427 -7.15 -31.70 7.14
CA ASP A 427 -8.34 -31.41 7.96
C ASP A 427 -9.46 -30.76 7.14
N LEU A 428 -9.11 -29.94 6.12
CA LEU A 428 -10.08 -29.40 5.19
C LEU A 428 -10.80 -30.53 4.44
N ARG A 429 -10.04 -31.51 3.94
CA ARG A 429 -10.61 -32.65 3.20
C ARG A 429 -11.55 -33.50 4.07
N LYS A 430 -11.17 -33.73 5.33
CA LYS A 430 -12.02 -34.43 6.31
C LYS A 430 -13.29 -33.64 6.61
N LEU A 431 -13.15 -32.33 6.91
CA LEU A 431 -14.30 -31.45 7.17
C LEU A 431 -15.27 -31.41 5.99
N TYR A 432 -14.74 -31.31 4.78
CA TYR A 432 -15.58 -31.26 3.58
C TYR A 432 -16.33 -32.59 3.33
N ALA A 433 -15.69 -33.73 3.62
CA ALA A 433 -16.36 -35.04 3.55
C ALA A 433 -17.52 -35.14 4.55
N GLU A 434 -17.33 -34.69 5.80
CA GLU A 434 -18.38 -34.67 6.82
C GLU A 434 -19.55 -33.76 6.44
N LEU A 435 -19.24 -32.57 5.85
CA LEU A 435 -20.25 -31.62 5.35
C LEU A 435 -21.07 -32.15 4.15
N LYS A 436 -20.54 -33.10 3.40
CA LYS A 436 -21.27 -33.79 2.32
C LYS A 436 -22.10 -34.93 2.81
N ALA A 437 -21.73 -35.56 3.93
CA ALA A 437 -22.42 -36.69 4.52
C ALA A 437 -23.58 -36.26 5.44
N ALA A 438 -23.56 -34.98 5.88
CA ALA A 438 -24.65 -34.37 6.67
C ALA A 438 -25.70 -33.71 5.76
#